data_8db081c03e433ec1b92b7d22cb7c3065
#
_entry.id   8db081c03e433ec1b92b7d22cb7c3065
#
_cell.length_a   1.000
_cell.length_b   1.000
_cell.length_c   1.000
_cell.angle_alpha   90.00
_cell.angle_beta   90.00
_cell.angle_gamma   90.00
#
_symmetry.space_group_name_H-M   'P 1'
#
loop_
_entity.id
_entity.type
_entity.pdbx_description
1 polymer ?
#
loop_
_entity_poly.entity_id
_entity_poly.type
_entity_poly.pdbx_seq_one_letter_code
_entity_poly.pdbx_strand_id
1 'polypeptide(L)'
;MVCYNPMAKGLLTGGFTPERAASLPDNDHRRRDPDFQPSWLEVNLRAVERVAPIAEAMDRPLEQLPIAWTLRRPEVTSAIVGVRNRRHAEQAAGAGDWALTEEELAVIDRALDERRVALEGGSASQR
;
A
#
# COMPACT_ATOMS: atom_id res chain seq x y z
N MET A 1 -17.99 3.03 -8.83
CA MET A 1 -16.81 2.16 -9.11
C MET A 1 -16.50 1.36 -7.87
N VAL A 2 -16.24 0.07 -8.01
CA VAL A 2 -15.78 -0.82 -6.94
C VAL A 2 -14.30 -1.13 -7.19
N CYS A 3 -13.44 -0.87 -6.20
CA CYS A 3 -12.01 -1.14 -6.29
C CYS A 3 -11.65 -2.42 -5.56
N TYR A 4 -10.77 -3.24 -6.12
CA TYR A 4 -10.27 -4.43 -5.48
C TYR A 4 -8.78 -4.31 -5.18
N ASN A 5 -8.31 -5.11 -4.23
CA ASN A 5 -6.90 -5.20 -3.82
C ASN A 5 -6.28 -3.85 -3.38
N PRO A 6 -6.95 -3.06 -2.54
CA PRO A 6 -6.47 -1.73 -2.15
C PRO A 6 -5.15 -1.76 -1.38
N MET A 7 -4.78 -2.89 -0.80
CA MET A 7 -3.53 -3.06 -0.04
C MET A 7 -2.38 -3.66 -0.86
N ALA A 8 -2.53 -3.78 -2.18
CA ALA A 8 -1.51 -4.31 -3.08
C ALA A 8 -0.93 -5.65 -2.59
N LYS A 9 -1.79 -6.64 -2.34
CA LYS A 9 -1.41 -7.98 -1.89
C LYS A 9 -0.64 -8.00 -0.57
N GLY A 10 -0.88 -7.04 0.30
CA GLY A 10 -0.25 -6.90 1.60
C GLY A 10 0.99 -5.99 1.61
N LEU A 11 1.42 -5.47 0.48
CA LEU A 11 2.58 -4.58 0.38
C LEU A 11 2.40 -3.30 1.21
N LEU A 12 1.18 -2.77 1.24
CA LEU A 12 0.85 -1.50 1.89
C LEU A 12 0.43 -1.64 3.37
N THR A 13 0.59 -2.81 3.96
CA THR A 13 0.23 -3.04 5.37
C THR A 13 1.28 -2.58 6.37
N GLY A 14 2.50 -2.29 5.91
CA GLY A 14 3.64 -1.97 6.76
C GLY A 14 4.34 -3.19 7.38
N GLY A 15 3.78 -4.38 7.22
CA GLY A 15 4.34 -5.64 7.75
C GLY A 15 5.14 -6.45 6.74
N PHE A 16 5.32 -5.95 5.51
CA PHE A 16 6.09 -6.64 4.50
C PHE A 16 7.56 -6.21 4.53
N THR A 17 8.47 -7.18 4.40
CA THR A 17 9.93 -6.96 4.44
C THR A 17 10.62 -7.71 3.31
N PRO A 18 11.87 -7.35 2.95
CA PRO A 18 12.67 -8.11 1.98
C PRO A 18 12.86 -9.58 2.38
N GLU A 19 13.05 -9.85 3.68
CA GLU A 19 13.18 -11.20 4.23
C GLU A 19 11.90 -12.00 4.04
N ARG A 20 10.75 -11.37 4.24
CA ARG A 20 9.45 -12.01 4.01
C ARG A 20 9.24 -12.32 2.54
N ALA A 21 9.65 -11.43 1.63
CA ALA A 21 9.60 -11.68 0.19
C ALA A 21 10.45 -12.88 -0.20
N ALA A 22 11.66 -13.00 0.35
CA ALA A 22 12.58 -14.11 0.09
C ALA A 22 12.06 -15.45 0.63
N SER A 23 11.24 -15.43 1.68
CA SER A 23 10.69 -16.61 2.34
C SER A 23 9.28 -17.03 1.85
N LEU A 24 8.74 -16.37 0.82
CA LEU A 24 7.44 -16.74 0.26
C LEU A 24 7.46 -18.18 -0.28
N PRO A 25 6.39 -18.96 -0.07
CA PRO A 25 6.25 -20.30 -0.64
C PRO A 25 6.35 -20.29 -2.17
N ASP A 26 6.82 -21.38 -2.78
CA ASP A 26 7.01 -21.48 -4.23
C ASP A 26 5.72 -21.29 -5.03
N ASN A 27 4.59 -21.64 -4.44
CA ASN A 27 3.27 -21.46 -5.04
C ASN A 27 2.64 -20.08 -4.78
N ASP A 28 3.32 -19.20 -4.07
CA ASP A 28 2.84 -17.83 -3.83
C ASP A 28 3.06 -16.97 -5.08
N HIS A 29 1.97 -16.43 -5.64
CA HIS A 29 2.01 -15.63 -6.87
C HIS A 29 2.86 -14.36 -6.75
N ARG A 30 3.06 -13.82 -5.53
CA ARG A 30 3.90 -12.65 -5.27
C ARG A 30 5.37 -12.87 -5.62
N ARG A 31 5.85 -14.12 -5.61
CA ARG A 31 7.22 -14.45 -6.04
C ARG A 31 7.52 -14.05 -7.49
N ARG A 32 6.49 -14.02 -8.33
CA ARG A 32 6.60 -13.68 -9.76
C ARG A 32 6.12 -12.27 -10.07
N ASP A 33 5.59 -11.59 -9.08
CA ASP A 33 5.07 -10.23 -9.23
C ASP A 33 6.24 -9.23 -9.20
N PRO A 34 6.36 -8.35 -10.22
CA PRO A 34 7.42 -7.34 -10.27
C PRO A 34 7.50 -6.47 -9.02
N ASP A 35 6.38 -6.12 -8.41
CA ASP A 35 6.31 -5.28 -7.22
C ASP A 35 7.04 -5.88 -6.01
N PHE A 36 7.23 -7.21 -6.00
CA PHE A 36 7.89 -7.94 -4.91
C PHE A 36 9.32 -8.38 -5.26
N GLN A 37 9.82 -8.04 -6.45
CA GLN A 37 11.21 -8.30 -6.82
C GLN A 37 12.15 -7.30 -6.14
N PRO A 38 13.41 -7.69 -5.79
CA PRO A 38 14.25 -6.90 -4.89
C PRO A 38 14.37 -5.42 -5.21
N SER A 39 14.60 -5.05 -6.47
CA SER A 39 14.79 -3.65 -6.89
C SER A 39 13.50 -2.81 -6.75
N TRP A 40 12.37 -3.38 -7.16
CA TRP A 40 11.07 -2.70 -7.06
C TRP A 40 10.53 -2.72 -5.63
N LEU A 41 10.75 -3.84 -4.92
CA LEU A 41 10.32 -3.96 -3.53
C LEU A 41 10.96 -2.89 -2.66
N GLU A 42 12.24 -2.62 -2.80
CA GLU A 42 12.93 -1.56 -2.06
C GLU A 42 12.29 -0.19 -2.29
N VAL A 43 12.01 0.15 -3.54
CA VAL A 43 11.33 1.41 -3.89
C VAL A 43 9.93 1.47 -3.31
N ASN A 44 9.17 0.38 -3.40
CA ASN A 44 7.82 0.28 -2.85
C ASN A 44 7.82 0.43 -1.32
N LEU A 45 8.74 -0.21 -0.63
CA LEU A 45 8.84 -0.10 0.84
C LEU A 45 9.22 1.31 1.30
N ARG A 46 10.08 2.02 0.57
CA ARG A 46 10.36 3.44 0.84
C ARG A 46 9.10 4.29 0.72
N ALA A 47 8.26 4.05 -0.29
CA ALA A 47 6.99 4.77 -0.42
C ALA A 47 6.06 4.49 0.77
N VAL A 48 6.01 3.25 1.25
CA VAL A 48 5.24 2.89 2.46
C VAL A 48 5.78 3.62 3.69
N GLU A 49 7.10 3.66 3.89
CA GLU A 49 7.73 4.39 4.99
C GLU A 49 7.43 5.89 4.97
N ARG A 50 7.32 6.49 3.79
CA ARG A 50 6.98 7.91 3.62
C ARG A 50 5.57 8.25 4.07
N VAL A 51 4.63 7.34 3.92
CA VAL A 51 3.22 7.57 4.26
C VAL A 51 2.84 7.03 5.64
N ALA A 52 3.63 6.16 6.23
CA ALA A 52 3.38 5.59 7.55
C ALA A 52 3.12 6.62 8.65
N PRO A 53 3.85 7.76 8.72
CA PRO A 53 3.60 8.80 9.73
C PRO A 53 2.19 9.37 9.71
N ILE A 54 1.48 9.32 8.58
CA ILE A 54 0.09 9.78 8.47
C ILE A 54 -0.82 8.93 9.37
N ALA A 55 -0.68 7.61 9.31
CA ALA A 55 -1.46 6.70 10.15
C ALA A 55 -1.03 6.81 11.63
N GLU A 56 0.26 6.92 11.91
CA GLU A 56 0.78 7.07 13.26
C GLU A 56 0.24 8.33 13.95
N ALA A 57 0.21 9.46 13.25
CA ALA A 57 -0.31 10.73 13.79
C ALA A 57 -1.81 10.65 14.14
N MET A 58 -2.57 9.76 13.49
CA MET A 58 -3.99 9.54 13.73
C MET A 58 -4.26 8.37 14.68
N ASP A 59 -3.21 7.74 15.21
CA ASP A 59 -3.30 6.53 16.04
C ASP A 59 -4.14 5.42 15.35
N ARG A 60 -3.86 5.22 14.06
CA ARG A 60 -4.57 4.24 13.23
C ARG A 60 -3.62 3.20 12.66
N PRO A 61 -4.08 1.96 12.45
CA PRO A 61 -3.30 0.96 11.72
C PRO A 61 -2.98 1.43 10.30
N LEU A 62 -1.75 1.19 9.84
CA LEU A 62 -1.33 1.62 8.51
C LEU A 62 -2.17 0.98 7.40
N GLU A 63 -2.68 -0.23 7.59
CA GLU A 63 -3.55 -0.90 6.62
C GLU A 63 -4.83 -0.10 6.31
N GLN A 64 -5.27 0.79 7.20
CA GLN A 64 -6.44 1.65 6.93
C GLN A 64 -6.14 2.74 5.90
N LEU A 65 -4.90 3.21 5.82
CA LEU A 65 -4.52 4.33 4.94
C LEU A 65 -4.79 4.05 3.45
N PRO A 66 -4.34 2.93 2.85
CA PRO A 66 -4.61 2.65 1.45
C PRO A 66 -6.10 2.44 1.16
N ILE A 67 -6.86 1.92 2.12
CA ILE A 67 -8.31 1.77 1.98
C ILE A 67 -8.99 3.15 1.99
N ALA A 68 -8.67 4.01 2.96
CA ALA A 68 -9.18 5.37 3.04
C ALA A 68 -8.81 6.19 1.80
N TRP A 69 -7.57 6.06 1.32
CA TRP A 69 -7.11 6.70 0.08
C TRP A 69 -7.91 6.24 -1.14
N THR A 70 -8.18 4.94 -1.24
CA THR A 70 -9.01 4.38 -2.32
C THR A 70 -10.43 4.95 -2.29
N LEU A 71 -11.03 5.08 -1.11
CA LEU A 71 -12.40 5.57 -0.92
C LEU A 71 -12.55 7.10 -0.97
N ARG A 72 -11.45 7.86 -1.08
CA ARG A 72 -11.49 9.33 -1.05
C ARG A 72 -12.27 9.99 -2.19
N ARG A 73 -12.45 9.27 -3.28
CA ARG A 73 -13.16 9.78 -4.45
C ARG A 73 -14.63 9.40 -4.42
N PRO A 74 -15.55 10.33 -4.69
CA PRO A 74 -16.97 10.03 -4.67
C PRO A 74 -17.40 8.99 -5.71
N GLU A 75 -16.61 8.80 -6.79
CA GLU A 75 -16.87 7.79 -7.81
C GLU A 75 -16.59 6.36 -7.32
N VAL A 76 -15.83 6.21 -6.25
CA VAL A 76 -15.52 4.91 -5.64
C VAL A 76 -16.57 4.61 -4.59
N THR A 77 -17.42 3.64 -4.88
CA THR A 77 -18.52 3.24 -4.00
C THR A 77 -18.04 2.34 -2.87
N SER A 78 -17.09 1.44 -3.15
CA SER A 78 -16.56 0.50 -2.17
C SER A 78 -15.18 -0.04 -2.56
N ALA A 79 -14.46 -0.53 -1.57
CA ALA A 79 -13.20 -1.25 -1.73
C ALA A 79 -13.37 -2.69 -1.24
N ILE A 80 -12.93 -3.66 -2.03
CA ILE A 80 -12.96 -5.09 -1.67
C ILE A 80 -11.65 -5.43 -1.00
N VAL A 81 -11.73 -5.78 0.28
CA VAL A 81 -10.57 -6.08 1.13
C VAL A 81 -10.57 -7.56 1.50
N GLY A 82 -9.45 -8.24 1.29
CA GLY A 82 -9.25 -9.59 1.79
C GLY A 82 -9.06 -9.60 3.30
N VAL A 83 -9.85 -10.39 4.00
CA VAL A 83 -9.75 -10.56 5.46
C VAL A 83 -9.59 -12.03 5.81
N ARG A 84 -8.72 -12.34 6.79
CA ARG A 84 -8.46 -13.70 7.24
C ARG A 84 -9.03 -14.01 8.61
N ASN A 85 -9.37 -12.98 9.40
CA ASN A 85 -9.88 -13.11 10.74
C ASN A 85 -10.71 -11.87 11.13
N ARG A 86 -11.38 -11.96 12.28
CA ARG A 86 -12.23 -10.88 12.79
C ARG A 86 -11.46 -9.57 12.98
N ARG A 87 -10.23 -9.63 13.51
CA ARG A 87 -9.40 -8.44 13.72
C ARG A 87 -9.13 -7.69 12.42
N HIS A 88 -8.78 -8.40 11.34
CA HIS A 88 -8.58 -7.80 10.02
C HIS A 88 -9.86 -7.15 9.48
N ALA A 89 -11.02 -7.78 9.71
CA ALA A 89 -12.31 -7.21 9.30
C ALA A 89 -12.62 -5.91 10.04
N GLU A 90 -12.43 -5.89 11.36
CA GLU A 90 -12.63 -4.70 12.18
C GLU A 90 -11.69 -3.55 11.80
N GLN A 91 -10.41 -3.85 11.57
CA GLN A 91 -9.44 -2.87 11.12
C GLN A 91 -9.79 -2.29 9.74
N ALA A 92 -10.16 -3.13 8.80
CA ALA A 92 -10.56 -2.69 7.45
C ALA A 92 -11.83 -1.82 7.49
N ALA A 93 -12.82 -2.20 8.30
CA ALA A 93 -14.06 -1.43 8.47
C ALA A 93 -13.80 -0.02 9.02
N GLY A 94 -12.84 0.13 9.92
CA GLY A 94 -12.44 1.43 10.48
C GLY A 94 -11.92 2.42 9.44
N ALA A 95 -11.43 1.96 8.30
CA ALA A 95 -10.97 2.83 7.23
C ALA A 95 -12.09 3.65 6.58
N GLY A 96 -13.32 3.18 6.64
CA GLY A 96 -14.48 3.86 6.05
C GLY A 96 -14.80 5.22 6.70
N ASP A 97 -14.38 5.43 7.94
CA ASP A 97 -14.60 6.67 8.68
C ASP A 97 -13.44 7.68 8.54
N TRP A 98 -12.41 7.33 7.80
CA TRP A 98 -11.23 8.18 7.69
C TRP A 98 -11.29 9.06 6.45
N ALA A 99 -11.60 10.35 6.67
CA ALA A 99 -11.49 11.37 5.63
C ALA A 99 -10.08 11.98 5.66
N LEU A 100 -9.29 11.72 4.61
CA LEU A 100 -7.93 12.25 4.49
C LEU A 100 -7.96 13.75 4.22
N THR A 101 -7.09 14.51 4.90
CA THR A 101 -6.92 15.94 4.68
C THR A 101 -6.15 16.23 3.39
N GLU A 102 -6.21 17.47 2.90
CA GLU A 102 -5.43 17.90 1.74
C GLU A 102 -3.92 17.76 1.97
N GLU A 103 -3.45 18.07 3.18
CA GLU A 103 -2.04 17.90 3.57
C GLU A 103 -1.61 16.44 3.55
N GLU A 104 -2.45 15.53 4.08
CA GLU A 104 -2.20 14.08 4.04
C GLU A 104 -2.15 13.58 2.60
N LEU A 105 -3.09 14.00 1.75
CA LEU A 105 -3.11 13.65 0.33
C LEU A 105 -1.86 14.17 -0.40
N ALA A 106 -1.39 15.37 -0.09
CA ALA A 106 -0.17 15.93 -0.68
C ALA A 106 1.08 15.11 -0.32
N VAL A 107 1.17 14.59 0.91
CA VAL A 107 2.26 13.67 1.32
C VAL A 107 2.20 12.37 0.53
N ILE A 108 1.02 11.79 0.38
CA ILE A 108 0.82 10.56 -0.39
C ILE A 108 1.19 10.78 -1.86
N ASP A 109 0.73 11.86 -2.47
CA ASP A 109 1.00 12.17 -3.88
C ASP A 109 2.51 12.33 -4.13
N ARG A 110 3.23 13.00 -3.23
CA ARG A 110 4.69 13.11 -3.33
C ARG A 110 5.39 11.76 -3.20
N ALA A 111 4.97 10.92 -2.27
CA ALA A 111 5.53 9.57 -2.11
C ALA A 111 5.31 8.71 -3.38
N LEU A 112 4.14 8.80 -3.99
CA LEU A 112 3.82 8.11 -5.24
C LEU A 112 4.62 8.63 -6.43
N ASP A 113 4.83 9.95 -6.52
CA ASP A 113 5.66 10.54 -7.56
C ASP A 113 7.13 10.15 -7.41
N GLU A 114 7.68 10.18 -6.22
CA GLU A 114 9.05 9.72 -5.93
C GLU A 114 9.22 8.25 -6.31
N ARG A 115 8.23 7.41 -5.97
CA ARG A 115 8.19 6.00 -6.38
C ARG A 115 8.21 5.84 -7.89
N ARG A 116 7.34 6.56 -8.60
CA ARG A 116 7.27 6.51 -10.06
C ARG A 116 8.60 6.88 -10.71
N VAL A 117 9.19 7.97 -10.30
CA VAL A 117 10.49 8.45 -10.81
C VAL A 117 11.60 7.42 -10.55
N ALA A 118 11.65 6.84 -9.35
CA ALA A 118 12.63 5.83 -9.00
C ALA A 118 12.51 4.56 -9.84
N LEU A 119 11.28 4.10 -10.13
CA LEU A 119 11.05 2.93 -10.98
C LEU A 119 11.40 3.19 -12.45
N GLU A 120 11.09 4.38 -12.97
CA GLU A 120 11.45 4.79 -14.33
C GLU A 120 12.97 4.90 -14.48
N GLY A 121 13.67 5.50 -13.52
CA GLY A 121 15.12 5.63 -13.49
C GLY A 121 15.84 4.28 -13.40
N GLY A 122 15.33 3.34 -12.60
CA GLY A 122 15.86 1.99 -12.48
C GLY A 122 15.70 1.17 -13.77
N SER A 123 14.61 1.35 -14.49
CA SER A 123 14.34 0.69 -15.78
C SER A 123 15.28 1.18 -16.89
N ALA A 124 15.67 2.46 -16.87
CA ALA A 124 16.61 3.01 -17.84
C ALA A 124 18.06 2.52 -17.65
N SER A 125 18.44 2.14 -16.42
CA SER A 125 19.77 1.65 -16.06
C SER A 125 20.01 0.17 -16.43
N GLN A 126 18.94 -0.57 -16.78
CA GLN A 126 19.01 -1.99 -17.17
C GLN A 126 18.99 -2.22 -18.69
N ARG A 127 19.01 -1.15 -19.47
CA ARG A 127 19.09 -1.22 -20.94
C ARG A 127 20.56 -0.96 -21.42
#